data_78a80b0fa509a7b5845bcec32b6d21ff
#
_entry.id   78a80b0fa509a7b5845bcec32b6d21ff
#
_cell.length_a   1.000
_cell.length_b   1.000
_cell.length_c   1.000
_cell.angle_alpha   90.00
_cell.angle_beta   90.00
_cell.angle_gamma   90.00
#
_symmetry.space_group_name_H-M   'P 1'
#
loop_
_entity.id
_entity.type
_entity.pdbx_description
1 polymer ?
#
loop_
_entity_poly.entity_id
_entity_poly.type
_entity_poly.pdbx_seq_one_letter_code
_entity_poly.pdbx_strand_id
1 'polypeptide(L)'
;MIDIKFLRENPDIVKENIKKKFQDEKLVLVDEVIDLDKKSREATLAGDELRNKRKTLSAEIGNLMRNGQKEEAEKIKAEVQEINSKLEENEALENKYAEEIKTRMMKIPNIMHESVPIGKDDSENVEIERFGEPVVPDYEIPFHGEILEALGGLDLDSARRVAGQGFYYLMGDVARLHSAVLTYARDFMINKGFTYCIPPYMIRSDVVTGVMSFEEMDAMMYKIEGEDLYLIGTSEHSMIGKFKGQILKKEDMPYTMTSYSPCFRKEKGAHGLEERGVYRIHQFEKQEMIVVCEPEDSWDWYNKMWSYTVEFFRSMNIPVRILECCSGDLADLKAKSCDVEAWSPRQKKYFEVGSCSNLTDAQARRLGIRIKGEKGNYFAHTLNNTVVAPPRMLISIMENNYQPDGSVIIPEVLRPYMGGLEKITVK
;
A
#
# COMPACT_ATOMS: atom_id res chain seq x y z
N MET A 1 6.55 -9.13 0.90
CA MET A 1 7.17 -10.49 0.83
C MET A 1 8.19 -10.58 1.95
N ILE A 2 8.13 -11.62 2.77
CA ILE A 2 9.11 -11.84 3.86
C ILE A 2 10.47 -12.32 3.31
N ASP A 3 11.50 -12.37 4.18
CA ASP A 3 12.81 -12.91 3.83
C ASP A 3 12.74 -14.43 3.72
N ILE A 4 13.22 -14.99 2.60
CA ILE A 4 13.27 -16.45 2.40
C ILE A 4 14.23 -17.14 3.40
N LYS A 5 15.30 -16.45 3.80
CA LYS A 5 16.24 -16.96 4.82
C LYS A 5 15.54 -17.03 6.18
N PHE A 6 14.77 -15.98 6.54
CA PHE A 6 13.97 -15.97 7.76
C PHE A 6 12.94 -17.12 7.75
N LEU A 7 12.21 -17.31 6.64
CA LEU A 7 11.24 -18.40 6.49
C LEU A 7 11.88 -19.76 6.69
N ARG A 8 13.05 -19.99 6.06
CA ARG A 8 13.79 -21.26 6.15
C ARG A 8 14.31 -21.54 7.56
N GLU A 9 14.79 -20.52 8.26
CA GLU A 9 15.34 -20.65 9.61
C GLU A 9 14.27 -20.69 10.70
N ASN A 10 13.08 -20.11 10.43
CA ASN A 10 12.00 -19.96 11.41
C ASN A 10 10.61 -20.35 10.83
N PRO A 11 10.47 -21.56 10.24
CA PRO A 11 9.21 -21.94 9.59
C PRO A 11 8.01 -21.96 10.54
N ASP A 12 8.23 -22.33 11.80
CA ASP A 12 7.17 -22.41 12.82
C ASP A 12 6.64 -21.01 13.15
N ILE A 13 7.50 -19.98 13.22
CA ILE A 13 7.08 -18.60 13.46
C ILE A 13 6.19 -18.12 12.30
N VAL A 14 6.59 -18.43 11.03
CA VAL A 14 5.81 -18.07 9.85
C VAL A 14 4.45 -18.78 9.84
N LYS A 15 4.42 -20.07 10.16
CA LYS A 15 3.17 -20.84 10.25
C LYS A 15 2.27 -20.34 11.37
N GLU A 16 2.81 -19.97 12.53
CA GLU A 16 2.05 -19.37 13.63
C GLU A 16 1.46 -18.03 13.23
N ASN A 17 2.23 -17.17 12.55
CA ASN A 17 1.76 -15.90 12.02
C ASN A 17 0.59 -16.09 11.04
N ILE A 18 0.66 -17.07 10.12
CA ILE A 18 -0.42 -17.42 9.19
C ILE A 18 -1.69 -17.84 9.95
N LYS A 19 -1.56 -18.69 10.98
CA LYS A 19 -2.68 -19.11 11.82
C LYS A 19 -3.32 -17.94 12.58
N LYS A 20 -2.50 -17.05 13.16
CA LYS A 20 -2.98 -15.83 13.82
C LYS A 20 -3.76 -14.90 12.88
N LYS A 21 -3.48 -14.95 11.57
CA LYS A 21 -4.21 -14.23 10.53
C LYS A 21 -5.42 -15.00 9.98
N PHE A 22 -5.74 -16.17 10.53
CA PHE A 22 -6.84 -17.05 10.09
C PHE A 22 -6.76 -17.44 8.59
N GLN A 23 -5.54 -17.70 8.10
CA GLN A 23 -5.24 -18.03 6.70
C GLN A 23 -4.64 -19.45 6.58
N ASP A 24 -5.22 -20.43 7.26
CA ASP A 24 -4.67 -21.79 7.39
C ASP A 24 -4.41 -22.47 6.04
N GLU A 25 -5.15 -22.09 5.00
CA GLU A 25 -4.95 -22.56 3.63
C GLU A 25 -3.56 -22.22 3.06
N LYS A 26 -2.90 -21.19 3.62
CA LYS A 26 -1.54 -20.77 3.21
C LYS A 26 -0.42 -21.54 3.93
N LEU A 27 -0.71 -22.36 4.93
CA LEU A 27 0.31 -23.12 5.69
C LEU A 27 1.16 -24.02 4.78
N VAL A 28 0.54 -24.66 3.80
CA VAL A 28 1.23 -25.54 2.86
C VAL A 28 2.32 -24.80 2.06
N LEU A 29 2.14 -23.50 1.80
CA LEU A 29 3.10 -22.69 1.03
C LEU A 29 4.46 -22.60 1.73
N VAL A 30 4.49 -22.65 3.07
CA VAL A 30 5.74 -22.60 3.83
C VAL A 30 6.59 -23.83 3.54
N ASP A 31 6.00 -25.02 3.59
CA ASP A 31 6.70 -26.29 3.33
C ASP A 31 7.11 -26.39 1.86
N GLU A 32 6.25 -25.96 0.94
CA GLU A 32 6.57 -25.92 -0.50
C GLU A 32 7.74 -24.99 -0.81
N VAL A 33 7.82 -23.81 -0.18
CA VAL A 33 8.94 -22.88 -0.35
C VAL A 33 10.24 -23.46 0.17
N ILE A 34 10.20 -24.14 1.32
CA ILE A 34 11.40 -24.80 1.89
C ILE A 34 11.94 -25.90 0.94
N ASP A 35 11.04 -26.72 0.41
CA ASP A 35 11.42 -27.78 -0.55
C ASP A 35 12.00 -27.18 -1.84
N LEU A 36 11.36 -26.16 -2.39
CA LEU A 36 11.80 -25.48 -3.60
C LEU A 36 13.13 -24.72 -3.37
N ASP A 37 13.33 -24.07 -2.22
CA ASP A 37 14.59 -23.41 -1.87
C ASP A 37 15.74 -24.41 -1.77
N LYS A 38 15.49 -25.61 -1.22
CA LYS A 38 16.48 -26.67 -1.20
C LYS A 38 16.88 -27.09 -2.62
N LYS A 39 15.89 -27.38 -3.49
CA LYS A 39 16.12 -27.75 -4.89
C LYS A 39 16.82 -26.64 -5.68
N SER A 40 16.47 -25.39 -5.46
CA SER A 40 17.11 -24.23 -6.07
C SER A 40 18.58 -24.11 -5.70
N ARG A 41 18.90 -24.29 -4.41
CA ARG A 41 20.31 -24.27 -3.95
C ARG A 41 21.13 -25.44 -4.48
N GLU A 42 20.53 -26.64 -4.57
CA GLU A 42 21.18 -27.81 -5.19
C GLU A 42 21.45 -27.56 -6.67
N ALA A 43 20.50 -26.97 -7.41
CA ALA A 43 20.67 -26.61 -8.81
C ALA A 43 21.76 -25.54 -9.00
N THR A 44 21.79 -24.52 -8.14
CA THR A 44 22.84 -23.48 -8.17
C THR A 44 24.23 -24.07 -7.93
N LEU A 45 24.37 -24.98 -6.96
CA LEU A 45 25.65 -25.67 -6.68
C LEU A 45 26.09 -26.49 -7.88
N ALA A 46 25.19 -27.29 -8.47
CA ALA A 46 25.50 -28.09 -9.66
C ALA A 46 25.89 -27.20 -10.86
N GLY A 47 25.24 -26.06 -11.04
CA GLY A 47 25.60 -25.08 -12.06
C GLY A 47 26.98 -24.47 -11.83
N ASP A 48 27.34 -24.17 -10.59
CA ASP A 48 28.69 -23.66 -10.25
C ASP A 48 29.78 -24.69 -10.49
N GLU A 49 29.55 -25.97 -10.16
CA GLU A 49 30.47 -27.07 -10.45
C GLU A 49 30.66 -27.24 -11.97
N LEU A 50 29.60 -27.22 -12.76
CA LEU A 50 29.68 -27.29 -14.22
C LEU A 50 30.42 -26.07 -14.82
N ARG A 51 30.16 -24.86 -14.33
CA ARG A 51 30.90 -23.65 -14.74
C ARG A 51 32.37 -23.72 -14.44
N ASN A 52 32.76 -24.22 -13.27
CA ASN A 52 34.14 -24.44 -12.90
C ASN A 52 34.83 -25.49 -13.80
N LYS A 53 34.16 -26.65 -14.02
CA LYS A 53 34.67 -27.71 -14.90
C LYS A 53 34.86 -27.20 -16.33
N ARG A 54 33.89 -26.47 -16.89
CA ARG A 54 34.00 -25.84 -18.21
C ARG A 54 35.20 -24.91 -18.30
N LYS A 55 35.41 -24.07 -17.28
CA LYS A 55 36.56 -23.13 -17.23
C LYS A 55 37.90 -23.88 -17.27
N THR A 56 38.04 -24.96 -16.49
CA THR A 56 39.25 -25.79 -16.43
C THR A 56 39.55 -26.46 -17.77
N LEU A 57 38.54 -27.13 -18.35
CA LEU A 57 38.66 -27.81 -19.65
C LEU A 57 38.94 -26.85 -20.80
N SER A 58 38.33 -25.65 -20.78
CA SER A 58 38.60 -24.62 -21.79
C SER A 58 40.07 -24.12 -21.74
N ALA A 59 40.65 -24.02 -20.56
CA ALA A 59 42.05 -23.68 -20.41
C ALA A 59 42.99 -24.82 -20.90
N GLU A 60 42.60 -26.07 -20.68
CA GLU A 60 43.34 -27.27 -21.14
C GLU A 60 43.32 -27.37 -22.67
N ILE A 61 42.19 -27.11 -23.35
CA ILE A 61 42.12 -27.04 -24.82
C ILE A 61 43.18 -26.06 -25.37
N GLY A 62 43.31 -24.88 -24.75
CA GLY A 62 44.27 -23.87 -25.14
C GLY A 62 45.73 -24.35 -25.02
N ASN A 63 46.06 -25.18 -24.01
CA ASN A 63 47.38 -25.76 -23.79
C ASN A 63 47.65 -26.88 -24.80
N LEU A 64 46.71 -27.81 -25.02
CA LEU A 64 46.84 -28.91 -25.97
C LEU A 64 47.02 -28.40 -27.42
N MET A 65 46.26 -27.36 -27.80
CA MET A 65 46.39 -26.74 -29.11
C MET A 65 47.78 -26.10 -29.32
N ARG A 66 48.35 -25.46 -28.30
CA ARG A 66 49.70 -24.90 -28.33
C ARG A 66 50.77 -25.98 -28.44
N ASN A 67 50.53 -27.14 -27.86
CA ASN A 67 51.47 -28.30 -27.88
C ASN A 67 51.26 -29.20 -29.10
N GLY A 68 50.36 -28.87 -30.05
CA GLY A 68 50.10 -29.64 -31.28
C GLY A 68 49.23 -30.90 -31.09
N GLN A 69 48.69 -31.13 -29.89
CA GLN A 69 47.89 -32.31 -29.52
C GLN A 69 46.39 -32.13 -29.95
N LYS A 70 46.16 -32.08 -31.27
CA LYS A 70 44.82 -31.73 -31.84
C LYS A 70 43.75 -32.77 -31.54
N GLU A 71 44.08 -34.08 -31.55
CA GLU A 71 43.09 -35.14 -31.30
C GLU A 71 42.56 -35.10 -29.85
N GLU A 72 43.45 -34.84 -28.90
CA GLU A 72 43.06 -34.70 -27.49
C GLU A 72 42.25 -33.42 -27.25
N ALA A 73 42.63 -32.33 -27.92
CA ALA A 73 41.90 -31.09 -27.85
C ALA A 73 40.43 -31.24 -28.40
N GLU A 74 40.24 -32.03 -29.46
CA GLU A 74 38.90 -32.28 -30.00
C GLU A 74 38.02 -33.13 -29.05
N LYS A 75 38.61 -34.11 -28.32
CA LYS A 75 37.87 -34.86 -27.29
C LYS A 75 37.40 -33.95 -26.16
N ILE A 76 38.26 -33.07 -25.66
CA ILE A 76 37.91 -32.12 -24.61
C ILE A 76 36.87 -31.08 -25.11
N LYS A 77 36.96 -30.66 -26.36
CA LYS A 77 35.91 -29.80 -26.95
C LYS A 77 34.54 -30.47 -26.95
N ALA A 78 34.47 -31.77 -27.26
CA ALA A 78 33.20 -32.51 -27.19
C ALA A 78 32.66 -32.57 -25.74
N GLU A 79 33.53 -32.77 -24.75
CA GLU A 79 33.13 -32.72 -23.32
C GLU A 79 32.64 -31.34 -22.91
N VAL A 80 33.33 -30.26 -23.34
CA VAL A 80 32.86 -28.88 -23.10
C VAL A 80 31.50 -28.62 -23.73
N GLN A 81 31.23 -29.20 -24.92
CA GLN A 81 29.91 -29.05 -25.56
C GLN A 81 28.82 -29.77 -24.77
N GLU A 82 29.10 -30.97 -24.24
CA GLU A 82 28.15 -31.65 -23.34
C GLU A 82 27.88 -30.85 -22.05
N ILE A 83 28.95 -30.26 -21.46
CA ILE A 83 28.80 -29.41 -20.29
C ILE A 83 27.93 -28.16 -20.59
N ASN A 84 28.07 -27.54 -21.77
CA ASN A 84 27.24 -26.42 -22.17
C ASN A 84 25.75 -26.80 -22.22
N SER A 85 25.41 -27.98 -22.82
CA SER A 85 24.02 -28.46 -22.82
C SER A 85 23.48 -28.69 -21.40
N LYS A 86 24.30 -29.28 -20.51
CA LYS A 86 23.92 -29.46 -19.09
C LYS A 86 23.75 -28.14 -18.36
N LEU A 87 24.55 -27.12 -18.69
CA LEU A 87 24.39 -25.76 -18.14
C LEU A 87 23.10 -25.11 -18.58
N GLU A 88 22.69 -25.23 -19.85
CA GLU A 88 21.42 -24.71 -20.35
C GLU A 88 20.23 -25.36 -19.64
N GLU A 89 20.24 -26.70 -19.47
CA GLU A 89 19.22 -27.43 -18.72
C GLU A 89 19.18 -26.98 -17.24
N ASN A 90 20.34 -26.79 -16.60
CA ASN A 90 20.43 -26.37 -15.22
C ASN A 90 19.95 -24.94 -15.02
N GLU A 91 20.30 -24.00 -15.92
CA GLU A 91 19.81 -22.63 -15.90
C GLU A 91 18.28 -22.56 -16.04
N ALA A 92 17.71 -23.41 -16.89
CA ALA A 92 16.26 -23.54 -17.00
C ALA A 92 15.61 -23.99 -15.69
N LEU A 93 16.24 -24.94 -14.96
CA LEU A 93 15.79 -25.40 -13.64
C LEU A 93 15.94 -24.30 -12.58
N GLU A 94 17.07 -23.61 -12.53
CA GLU A 94 17.30 -22.47 -11.61
C GLU A 94 16.20 -21.40 -11.80
N ASN A 95 15.92 -21.01 -13.04
CA ASN A 95 14.90 -20.03 -13.37
C ASN A 95 13.48 -20.51 -12.96
N LYS A 96 13.17 -21.78 -13.24
CA LYS A 96 11.89 -22.40 -12.84
C LYS A 96 11.71 -22.35 -11.32
N TYR A 97 12.69 -22.78 -10.54
CA TYR A 97 12.60 -22.77 -9.09
C TYR A 97 12.51 -21.34 -8.53
N ALA A 98 13.26 -20.40 -9.09
CA ALA A 98 13.19 -18.99 -8.69
C ALA A 98 11.79 -18.40 -8.89
N GLU A 99 11.13 -18.67 -10.03
CA GLU A 99 9.78 -18.19 -10.30
C GLU A 99 8.73 -18.87 -9.41
N GLU A 100 8.86 -20.19 -9.20
CA GLU A 100 7.96 -20.95 -8.31
C GLU A 100 8.07 -20.48 -6.84
N ILE A 101 9.29 -20.24 -6.36
CA ILE A 101 9.54 -19.68 -5.03
C ILE A 101 8.91 -18.30 -4.93
N LYS A 102 9.19 -17.42 -5.89
CA LYS A 102 8.65 -16.05 -5.90
C LYS A 102 7.12 -16.05 -5.84
N THR A 103 6.47 -16.87 -6.67
CA THR A 103 5.00 -16.95 -6.72
C THR A 103 4.40 -17.35 -5.37
N ARG A 104 5.01 -18.29 -4.65
CA ARG A 104 4.55 -18.73 -3.32
C ARG A 104 4.85 -17.70 -2.24
N MET A 105 6.06 -17.18 -2.24
CA MET A 105 6.50 -16.14 -1.29
C MET A 105 5.63 -14.88 -1.38
N MET A 106 5.10 -14.53 -2.55
CA MET A 106 4.20 -13.39 -2.71
C MET A 106 2.82 -13.61 -2.11
N LYS A 107 2.43 -14.86 -1.82
CA LYS A 107 1.16 -15.20 -1.16
C LYS A 107 1.30 -15.37 0.37
N ILE A 108 2.51 -15.56 0.86
CA ILE A 108 2.77 -15.65 2.31
C ILE A 108 2.69 -14.24 2.91
N PRO A 109 1.86 -14.03 3.95
CA PRO A 109 1.69 -12.72 4.57
C PRO A 109 2.97 -12.25 5.28
N ASN A 110 3.10 -10.94 5.41
CA ASN A 110 4.16 -10.32 6.22
C ASN A 110 4.02 -10.76 7.69
N ILE A 111 5.15 -10.75 8.41
CA ILE A 111 5.14 -11.01 9.85
C ILE A 111 4.54 -9.79 10.55
N MET A 112 3.46 -10.00 11.27
CA MET A 112 2.83 -8.94 12.03
C MET A 112 3.60 -8.62 13.31
N HIS A 113 3.52 -7.35 13.72
CA HIS A 113 4.12 -6.89 14.96
C HIS A 113 3.45 -7.58 16.17
N GLU A 114 4.22 -7.84 17.21
CA GLU A 114 3.76 -8.56 18.41
C GLU A 114 2.58 -7.90 19.13
N SER A 115 2.43 -6.58 19.01
CA SER A 115 1.32 -5.81 19.63
C SER A 115 0.01 -5.86 18.83
N VAL A 116 -0.02 -6.50 17.66
CA VAL A 116 -1.25 -6.61 16.87
C VAL A 116 -2.26 -7.49 17.63
N PRO A 117 -3.47 -6.99 17.92
CA PRO A 117 -4.49 -7.78 18.58
C PRO A 117 -4.93 -8.96 17.71
N ILE A 118 -5.23 -10.09 18.35
CA ILE A 118 -5.73 -11.28 17.65
C ILE A 118 -7.25 -11.17 17.54
N GLY A 119 -7.77 -11.21 16.32
CA GLY A 119 -9.19 -11.12 16.02
C GLY A 119 -9.46 -11.60 14.59
N LYS A 120 -10.70 -11.97 14.27
CA LYS A 120 -11.07 -12.59 12.98
C LYS A 120 -11.33 -11.58 11.86
N ASP A 121 -11.94 -10.46 12.21
CA ASP A 121 -12.40 -9.45 11.27
C ASP A 121 -12.43 -8.06 11.92
N ASP A 122 -12.82 -7.04 11.16
CA ASP A 122 -12.87 -5.64 11.56
C ASP A 122 -13.72 -5.36 12.81
N SER A 123 -14.69 -6.21 13.13
CA SER A 123 -15.51 -6.08 14.35
C SER A 123 -14.72 -6.30 15.64
N GLU A 124 -13.55 -6.93 15.56
CA GLU A 124 -12.64 -7.22 16.67
C GLU A 124 -11.43 -6.27 16.72
N ASN A 125 -11.44 -5.20 15.90
CA ASN A 125 -10.45 -4.13 15.97
C ASN A 125 -10.54 -3.41 17.33
N VAL A 126 -9.39 -2.96 17.84
CA VAL A 126 -9.27 -2.44 19.21
C VAL A 126 -9.09 -0.93 19.23
N GLU A 127 -9.99 -0.22 19.90
CA GLU A 127 -9.83 1.21 20.14
C GLU A 127 -8.66 1.46 21.10
N ILE A 128 -7.70 2.30 20.65
CA ILE A 128 -6.51 2.66 21.43
C ILE A 128 -6.71 3.99 22.14
N GLU A 129 -7.19 5.01 21.43
CA GLU A 129 -7.24 6.37 21.95
C GLU A 129 -8.31 7.20 21.24
N ARG A 130 -8.88 8.17 21.97
CA ARG A 130 -9.85 9.17 21.46
C ARG A 130 -9.32 10.57 21.60
N PHE A 131 -9.67 11.42 20.64
CA PHE A 131 -9.28 12.82 20.58
C PHE A 131 -10.51 13.71 20.32
N GLY A 132 -10.83 14.56 21.28
CA GLY A 132 -11.99 15.41 21.27
C GLY A 132 -13.26 14.71 21.74
N GLU A 133 -14.21 15.51 22.26
CA GLU A 133 -15.45 15.03 22.81
C GLU A 133 -16.51 14.86 21.71
N PRO A 134 -17.14 13.69 21.56
CA PRO A 134 -18.25 13.48 20.65
C PRO A 134 -19.44 14.29 21.12
N VAL A 135 -20.01 15.11 20.22
CA VAL A 135 -21.21 15.91 20.48
C VAL A 135 -22.35 15.38 19.63
N VAL A 136 -23.52 15.25 20.22
CA VAL A 136 -24.78 14.99 19.51
C VAL A 136 -25.69 16.19 19.76
N PRO A 137 -26.06 16.95 18.72
CA PRO A 137 -26.97 18.09 18.90
C PRO A 137 -28.39 17.62 19.26
N ASP A 138 -29.20 18.53 19.76
CA ASP A 138 -30.62 18.31 20.14
C ASP A 138 -31.60 18.39 18.95
N TYR A 139 -31.08 18.54 17.73
CA TYR A 139 -31.83 18.54 16.48
C TYR A 139 -31.38 17.39 15.57
N GLU A 140 -32.27 17.03 14.64
CA GLU A 140 -32.00 15.96 13.68
C GLU A 140 -31.01 16.44 12.60
N ILE A 141 -30.05 15.59 12.31
CA ILE A 141 -29.08 15.79 11.21
C ILE A 141 -29.52 14.90 10.05
N PRO A 142 -29.85 15.46 8.87
CA PRO A 142 -30.18 14.67 7.69
C PRO A 142 -28.99 13.81 7.22
N PHE A 143 -29.28 12.87 6.32
CA PHE A 143 -28.22 12.10 5.65
C PHE A 143 -27.30 13.04 4.86
N HIS A 144 -25.98 12.79 4.90
CA HIS A 144 -25.00 13.70 4.27
C HIS A 144 -25.28 13.96 2.78
N GLY A 145 -25.82 12.98 2.04
CA GLY A 145 -26.22 13.16 0.65
C GLY A 145 -27.35 14.19 0.51
N GLU A 146 -28.35 14.13 1.38
CA GLU A 146 -29.46 15.10 1.40
C GLU A 146 -28.99 16.52 1.76
N ILE A 147 -28.05 16.62 2.70
CA ILE A 147 -27.42 17.92 3.03
C ILE A 147 -26.70 18.47 1.81
N LEU A 148 -25.84 17.66 1.16
CA LEU A 148 -25.06 18.07 0.00
C LEU A 148 -25.96 18.48 -1.19
N GLU A 149 -27.07 17.76 -1.42
CA GLU A 149 -28.09 18.10 -2.45
C GLU A 149 -28.81 19.39 -2.13
N ALA A 150 -29.25 19.57 -0.87
CA ALA A 150 -29.94 20.81 -0.43
C ALA A 150 -29.04 22.05 -0.55
N LEU A 151 -27.75 21.90 -0.37
CA LEU A 151 -26.73 22.95 -0.63
C LEU A 151 -26.47 23.19 -2.13
N GLY A 152 -27.12 22.42 -3.03
CA GLY A 152 -26.89 22.47 -4.48
C GLY A 152 -25.47 21.99 -4.88
N GLY A 153 -24.88 21.14 -4.06
CA GLY A 153 -23.49 20.72 -4.17
C GLY A 153 -23.24 19.30 -4.67
N LEU A 154 -24.31 18.48 -4.82
CA LEU A 154 -24.19 17.07 -5.23
C LEU A 154 -25.22 16.74 -6.31
N ASP A 155 -24.79 16.07 -7.39
CA ASP A 155 -25.68 15.52 -8.42
C ASP A 155 -25.29 14.07 -8.74
N LEU A 156 -25.98 13.14 -8.10
CA LEU A 156 -25.78 11.70 -8.32
C LEU A 156 -26.53 11.19 -9.56
N ASP A 157 -27.62 11.82 -9.94
CA ASP A 157 -28.45 11.39 -11.08
C ASP A 157 -27.72 11.64 -12.42
N SER A 158 -27.09 12.79 -12.56
CA SER A 158 -26.26 13.06 -13.74
C SER A 158 -25.03 12.15 -13.79
N ALA A 159 -24.39 11.91 -12.65
CA ALA A 159 -23.25 11.00 -12.57
C ALA A 159 -23.65 9.57 -12.98
N ARG A 160 -24.82 9.10 -12.53
CA ARG A 160 -25.35 7.78 -12.91
C ARG A 160 -25.58 7.66 -14.41
N ARG A 161 -26.06 8.71 -15.08
CA ARG A 161 -26.26 8.74 -16.54
C ARG A 161 -24.93 8.71 -17.31
N VAL A 162 -23.86 9.30 -16.76
CA VAL A 162 -22.58 9.45 -17.45
C VAL A 162 -21.65 8.26 -17.20
N ALA A 163 -21.55 7.80 -15.93
CA ALA A 163 -20.52 6.85 -15.51
C ALA A 163 -21.06 5.62 -14.76
N GLY A 164 -22.34 5.63 -14.42
CA GLY A 164 -22.95 4.58 -13.61
C GLY A 164 -23.06 4.94 -12.14
N GLN A 165 -23.41 3.95 -11.33
CA GLN A 165 -23.50 4.08 -9.88
C GLN A 165 -22.11 4.17 -9.25
N GLY A 166 -22.00 4.85 -8.10
CA GLY A 166 -20.71 5.02 -7.39
C GLY A 166 -19.83 6.15 -7.93
N PHE A 167 -20.39 7.03 -8.76
CA PHE A 167 -19.79 8.29 -9.21
C PHE A 167 -20.63 9.48 -8.75
N TYR A 168 -20.05 10.67 -8.80
CA TYR A 168 -20.70 11.90 -8.34
C TYR A 168 -20.25 13.12 -9.17
N TYR A 169 -21.11 14.15 -9.18
CA TYR A 169 -20.69 15.52 -9.48
C TYR A 169 -20.72 16.32 -8.19
N LEU A 170 -19.63 17.02 -7.87
CA LEU A 170 -19.64 18.09 -6.87
C LEU A 170 -19.75 19.43 -7.57
N MET A 171 -20.52 20.36 -7.00
CA MET A 171 -20.83 21.65 -7.61
C MET A 171 -20.76 22.80 -6.60
N GLY A 172 -20.61 24.00 -7.12
CA GLY A 172 -20.70 25.25 -6.35
C GLY A 172 -19.73 25.30 -5.16
N ASP A 173 -20.23 25.75 -4.03
CA ASP A 173 -19.41 25.93 -2.82
C ASP A 173 -18.99 24.60 -2.18
N VAL A 174 -19.74 23.51 -2.41
CA VAL A 174 -19.33 22.16 -1.99
C VAL A 174 -18.10 21.70 -2.77
N ALA A 175 -18.04 21.91 -4.08
CA ALA A 175 -16.86 21.61 -4.89
C ALA A 175 -15.65 22.48 -4.48
N ARG A 176 -15.88 23.74 -4.13
CA ARG A 176 -14.83 24.63 -3.57
C ARG A 176 -14.34 24.12 -2.23
N LEU A 177 -15.24 23.67 -1.34
CA LEU A 177 -14.90 23.10 -0.04
C LEU A 177 -14.04 21.82 -0.20
N HIS A 178 -14.40 20.95 -1.14
CA HIS A 178 -13.58 19.78 -1.50
C HIS A 178 -12.15 20.16 -1.89
N SER A 179 -12.01 21.17 -2.76
CA SER A 179 -10.70 21.68 -3.18
C SER A 179 -9.95 22.37 -2.04
N ALA A 180 -10.66 23.09 -1.16
CA ALA A 180 -10.11 23.73 0.02
C ALA A 180 -9.51 22.72 1.01
N VAL A 181 -10.20 21.60 1.24
CA VAL A 181 -9.71 20.48 2.07
C VAL A 181 -8.38 19.93 1.54
N LEU A 182 -8.29 19.68 0.23
CA LEU A 182 -7.04 19.19 -0.40
C LEU A 182 -5.92 20.21 -0.34
N THR A 183 -6.21 21.48 -0.58
CA THR A 183 -5.21 22.55 -0.54
C THR A 183 -4.67 22.72 0.87
N TYR A 184 -5.55 22.73 1.87
CA TYR A 184 -5.16 22.77 3.27
C TYR A 184 -4.33 21.55 3.68
N ALA A 185 -4.73 20.34 3.28
CA ALA A 185 -4.01 19.12 3.58
C ALA A 185 -2.59 19.11 2.99
N ARG A 186 -2.43 19.60 1.76
CA ARG A 186 -1.12 19.78 1.13
C ARG A 186 -0.25 20.73 1.96
N ASP A 187 -0.77 21.91 2.27
CA ASP A 187 -0.01 22.94 2.99
C ASP A 187 0.32 22.49 4.42
N PHE A 188 -0.62 21.80 5.07
CA PHE A 188 -0.41 21.17 6.39
C PHE A 188 0.78 20.20 6.36
N MET A 189 0.86 19.31 5.37
CA MET A 189 1.94 18.34 5.26
C MET A 189 3.27 18.97 4.86
N ILE A 190 3.28 20.00 4.01
CA ILE A 190 4.49 20.77 3.70
C ILE A 190 5.03 21.40 4.96
N ASN A 191 4.17 21.96 5.83
CA ASN A 191 4.57 22.54 7.12
C ASN A 191 5.10 21.51 8.12
N LYS A 192 4.75 20.21 7.94
CA LYS A 192 5.36 19.09 8.69
C LYS A 192 6.70 18.61 8.10
N GLY A 193 7.20 19.26 7.04
CA GLY A 193 8.46 18.95 6.39
C GLY A 193 8.38 17.87 5.30
N PHE A 194 7.18 17.50 4.86
CA PHE A 194 7.01 16.54 3.78
C PHE A 194 7.19 17.20 2.40
N THR A 195 7.89 16.52 1.52
CA THR A 195 8.03 16.96 0.12
C THR A 195 6.74 16.66 -0.64
N TYR A 196 6.11 17.71 -1.19
CA TYR A 196 4.91 17.55 -2.01
C TYR A 196 5.25 16.98 -3.40
N CYS A 197 4.47 16.01 -3.86
CA CYS A 197 4.67 15.33 -5.12
C CYS A 197 3.34 15.03 -5.82
N ILE A 198 3.30 15.20 -7.14
CA ILE A 198 2.23 14.73 -8.02
C ILE A 198 2.78 13.53 -8.80
N PRO A 199 2.33 12.30 -8.52
CA PRO A 199 2.85 11.09 -9.11
C PRO A 199 2.13 10.73 -10.42
N PRO A 200 2.64 9.77 -11.22
CA PRO A 200 1.86 9.14 -12.27
C PRO A 200 0.61 8.45 -11.71
N TYR A 201 -0.53 8.59 -12.40
CA TYR A 201 -1.81 7.99 -11.99
C TYR A 201 -2.08 6.62 -12.62
N MET A 202 -1.15 6.17 -13.46
CA MET A 202 -1.13 4.82 -14.04
C MET A 202 0.23 4.18 -13.78
N ILE A 203 0.22 2.91 -13.41
CA ILE A 203 1.43 2.15 -13.07
C ILE A 203 1.43 0.79 -13.76
N ARG A 204 2.62 0.21 -13.93
CA ARG A 204 2.80 -1.11 -14.55
C ARG A 204 2.48 -2.24 -13.58
N SER A 205 2.16 -3.41 -14.13
CA SER A 205 1.82 -4.62 -13.37
C SER A 205 2.86 -5.02 -12.32
N ASP A 206 4.14 -4.85 -12.63
CA ASP A 206 5.24 -5.19 -11.72
C ASP A 206 5.37 -4.22 -10.52
N VAL A 207 4.90 -2.97 -10.67
CA VAL A 207 4.74 -2.05 -9.55
C VAL A 207 3.50 -2.42 -8.74
N VAL A 208 2.37 -2.73 -9.39
CA VAL A 208 1.13 -3.15 -8.70
C VAL A 208 1.42 -4.35 -7.79
N THR A 209 2.02 -5.41 -8.33
CA THR A 209 2.35 -6.63 -7.56
C THR A 209 3.44 -6.40 -6.52
N GLY A 210 4.19 -5.31 -6.63
CA GLY A 210 5.16 -4.87 -5.63
C GLY A 210 4.53 -4.24 -4.39
N VAL A 211 3.40 -3.53 -4.55
CA VAL A 211 2.79 -2.70 -3.49
C VAL A 211 1.56 -3.32 -2.85
N MET A 212 0.92 -4.32 -3.46
CA MET A 212 -0.28 -4.97 -2.91
C MET A 212 -0.28 -6.49 -3.16
N SER A 213 -1.22 -7.20 -2.54
CA SER A 213 -1.48 -8.61 -2.81
C SER A 213 -2.20 -8.82 -4.15
N PHE A 214 -2.19 -10.04 -4.66
CA PHE A 214 -2.96 -10.39 -5.87
C PHE A 214 -4.47 -10.27 -5.66
N GLU A 215 -4.95 -10.58 -4.46
CA GLU A 215 -6.36 -10.48 -4.09
C GLU A 215 -6.83 -9.02 -4.07
N GLU A 216 -6.06 -8.14 -3.43
CA GLU A 216 -6.32 -6.70 -3.44
C GLU A 216 -6.28 -6.12 -4.87
N MET A 217 -5.31 -6.56 -5.69
CA MET A 217 -5.21 -6.13 -7.09
C MET A 217 -6.48 -6.45 -7.88
N ASP A 218 -7.02 -7.66 -7.78
CA ASP A 218 -8.25 -8.06 -8.50
C ASP A 218 -9.49 -7.34 -8.00
N ALA A 219 -9.60 -7.15 -6.68
CA ALA A 219 -10.73 -6.47 -6.05
C ALA A 219 -10.74 -4.95 -6.33
N MET A 220 -9.58 -4.32 -6.45
CA MET A 220 -9.43 -2.87 -6.45
C MET A 220 -9.11 -2.26 -7.82
N MET A 221 -8.16 -2.86 -8.59
CA MET A 221 -7.49 -2.16 -9.68
C MET A 221 -8.24 -2.20 -11.01
N TYR A 222 -8.39 -1.03 -11.66
CA TYR A 222 -8.78 -0.95 -13.07
C TYR A 222 -7.56 -1.13 -13.96
N LYS A 223 -7.63 -2.05 -14.92
CA LYS A 223 -6.61 -2.27 -15.95
C LYS A 223 -7.00 -1.57 -17.23
N ILE A 224 -6.03 -0.96 -17.90
CA ILE A 224 -6.19 -0.39 -19.25
C ILE A 224 -6.12 -1.54 -20.26
N GLU A 225 -7.14 -1.67 -21.10
CA GLU A 225 -7.19 -2.71 -22.13
C GLU A 225 -6.10 -2.48 -23.20
N GLY A 226 -5.36 -3.55 -23.52
CA GLY A 226 -4.28 -3.51 -24.50
C GLY A 226 -2.96 -2.95 -24.00
N GLU A 227 -2.88 -2.49 -22.75
CA GLU A 227 -1.71 -1.88 -22.14
C GLU A 227 -1.28 -2.59 -20.86
N ASP A 228 0.03 -2.56 -20.55
CA ASP A 228 0.51 -2.95 -19.20
C ASP A 228 0.43 -1.77 -18.24
N LEU A 229 -0.78 -1.23 -18.09
CA LEU A 229 -1.08 -0.09 -17.22
C LEU A 229 -2.33 -0.33 -16.38
N TYR A 230 -2.29 0.16 -15.15
CA TYR A 230 -3.36 0.11 -14.17
C TYR A 230 -3.58 1.49 -13.57
N LEU A 231 -4.84 1.91 -13.42
CA LEU A 231 -5.17 3.12 -12.67
C LEU A 231 -4.88 2.89 -11.18
N ILE A 232 -4.27 3.88 -10.53
CA ILE A 232 -3.93 3.77 -9.11
C ILE A 232 -5.17 3.85 -8.22
N GLY A 233 -5.21 3.02 -7.17
CA GLY A 233 -6.22 3.11 -6.10
C GLY A 233 -5.82 4.05 -4.96
N THR A 234 -4.56 4.49 -4.95
CA THR A 234 -3.94 5.44 -4.01
C THR A 234 -2.60 5.90 -4.58
N SER A 235 -2.17 7.11 -4.24
CA SER A 235 -0.85 7.61 -4.64
C SER A 235 0.30 6.82 -4.03
N GLU A 236 0.08 6.11 -2.92
CA GLU A 236 1.06 5.18 -2.34
C GLU A 236 1.69 4.28 -3.41
N HIS A 237 0.87 3.71 -4.29
CA HIS A 237 1.34 2.78 -5.31
C HIS A 237 2.43 3.37 -6.19
N SER A 238 2.20 4.56 -6.72
CA SER A 238 3.17 5.27 -7.56
C SER A 238 4.36 5.79 -6.75
N MET A 239 4.11 6.29 -5.54
CA MET A 239 5.14 6.91 -4.72
C MET A 239 6.16 5.88 -4.21
N ILE A 240 5.71 4.70 -3.81
CA ILE A 240 6.61 3.59 -3.45
C ILE A 240 7.28 3.04 -4.72
N GLY A 241 6.54 2.91 -5.82
CA GLY A 241 7.06 2.49 -7.12
C GLY A 241 8.19 3.38 -7.66
N LYS A 242 8.23 4.66 -7.26
CA LYS A 242 9.31 5.61 -7.58
C LYS A 242 10.70 5.08 -7.21
N PHE A 243 10.80 4.28 -6.16
CA PHE A 243 12.07 3.75 -5.63
C PHE A 243 12.41 2.36 -6.16
N LYS A 244 11.60 1.78 -7.04
CA LYS A 244 11.82 0.42 -7.58
C LYS A 244 13.25 0.25 -8.12
N GLY A 245 13.93 -0.81 -7.66
CA GLY A 245 15.29 -1.19 -8.07
C GLY A 245 16.39 -0.26 -7.58
N GLN A 246 16.10 0.73 -6.74
CA GLN A 246 17.10 1.70 -6.29
C GLN A 246 17.85 1.21 -5.05
N ILE A 247 19.11 1.63 -4.97
CA ILE A 247 19.93 1.56 -3.76
C ILE A 247 20.07 3.00 -3.24
N LEU A 248 19.34 3.27 -2.17
CA LEU A 248 19.22 4.60 -1.57
C LEU A 248 20.43 4.87 -0.66
N LYS A 249 20.78 6.14 -0.51
CA LYS A 249 21.85 6.51 0.39
C LYS A 249 21.30 6.66 1.82
N LYS A 250 22.08 6.18 2.80
CA LYS A 250 21.68 6.27 4.22
C LYS A 250 21.54 7.71 4.68
N GLU A 251 22.41 8.59 4.22
CA GLU A 251 22.41 10.05 4.55
C GLU A 251 21.17 10.79 4.05
N ASP A 252 20.45 10.25 3.07
CA ASP A 252 19.23 10.83 2.52
C ASP A 252 17.95 10.39 3.26
N MET A 253 18.06 9.45 4.22
CA MET A 253 16.94 8.93 4.98
C MET A 253 16.50 9.87 6.11
N PRO A 254 15.21 9.93 6.43
CA PRO A 254 14.08 9.31 5.72
C PRO A 254 13.61 10.13 4.51
N TYR A 255 13.06 9.46 3.49
CA TYR A 255 12.25 10.14 2.47
C TYR A 255 10.83 10.32 3.01
N THR A 256 10.44 11.55 3.29
CA THR A 256 9.10 11.94 3.72
C THR A 256 8.39 12.69 2.60
N MET A 257 7.33 12.10 2.05
CA MET A 257 6.64 12.64 0.90
C MET A 257 5.14 12.70 1.16
N THR A 258 4.50 13.73 0.65
CA THR A 258 3.04 13.84 0.60
C THR A 258 2.59 14.00 -0.84
N SER A 259 1.51 13.34 -1.21
CA SER A 259 1.05 13.35 -2.58
C SER A 259 -0.46 13.46 -2.70
N TYR A 260 -0.88 14.26 -3.65
CA TYR A 260 -2.24 14.31 -4.14
C TYR A 260 -2.40 13.35 -5.33
N SER A 261 -3.51 12.63 -5.36
CA SER A 261 -3.94 11.94 -6.56
C SER A 261 -5.43 11.72 -6.63
N PRO A 262 -6.02 11.61 -7.83
CA PRO A 262 -7.24 10.83 -8.01
C PRO A 262 -6.96 9.36 -7.66
N CYS A 263 -7.98 8.67 -7.18
CA CYS A 263 -7.95 7.27 -6.81
C CYS A 263 -9.11 6.56 -7.51
N PHE A 264 -8.84 5.39 -8.06
CA PHE A 264 -9.83 4.61 -8.82
C PHE A 264 -9.92 3.21 -8.21
N ARG A 265 -11.13 2.83 -7.75
CA ARG A 265 -11.34 1.52 -7.11
C ARG A 265 -12.59 0.84 -7.65
N LYS A 266 -12.47 -0.44 -7.97
CA LYS A 266 -13.61 -1.27 -8.41
C LYS A 266 -14.62 -1.53 -7.30
N GLU A 267 -14.19 -1.46 -6.03
CA GLU A 267 -15.04 -1.74 -4.85
C GLU A 267 -15.81 -3.06 -4.95
N LYS A 268 -15.17 -4.11 -5.52
CA LYS A 268 -15.78 -5.43 -5.65
C LYS A 268 -16.04 -6.03 -4.26
N GLY A 269 -17.26 -6.54 -4.06
CA GLY A 269 -17.66 -7.21 -2.82
C GLY A 269 -18.10 -6.29 -1.68
N ALA A 270 -18.09 -4.99 -1.90
CA ALA A 270 -18.65 -4.04 -0.95
C ALA A 270 -20.19 -4.01 -1.05
N HIS A 271 -20.87 -4.40 0.01
CA HIS A 271 -22.34 -4.37 0.09
C HIS A 271 -22.77 -3.74 1.42
N GLY A 272 -23.74 -2.81 1.41
CA GLY A 272 -24.34 -2.25 2.63
C GLY A 272 -25.04 -0.90 2.47
N LEU A 273 -25.66 -0.44 3.56
CA LEU A 273 -26.35 0.85 3.64
C LEU A 273 -25.43 2.06 3.43
N GLU A 274 -24.13 1.90 3.61
CA GLU A 274 -23.11 2.95 3.43
C GLU A 274 -22.77 3.23 1.96
N GLU A 275 -23.34 2.47 1.01
CA GLU A 275 -23.15 2.66 -0.44
C GLU A 275 -23.84 3.92 -0.98
N ARG A 276 -24.72 4.55 -0.17
CA ARG A 276 -25.42 5.78 -0.57
C ARG A 276 -24.53 7.01 -0.35
N GLY A 277 -24.72 8.03 -1.20
CA GLY A 277 -23.99 9.29 -1.12
C GLY A 277 -22.56 9.18 -1.63
N VAL A 278 -21.59 9.70 -0.86
CA VAL A 278 -20.19 9.83 -1.27
C VAL A 278 -19.21 9.00 -0.39
N TYR A 279 -19.71 8.09 0.45
CA TYR A 279 -18.88 7.31 1.36
C TYR A 279 -18.04 6.26 0.63
N ARG A 280 -18.66 5.48 -0.27
CA ARG A 280 -18.02 4.43 -1.05
C ARG A 280 -18.27 4.66 -2.54
N ILE A 281 -17.21 4.99 -3.25
CA ILE A 281 -17.26 5.49 -4.63
C ILE A 281 -16.08 4.96 -5.44
N HIS A 282 -16.27 4.84 -6.77
CA HIS A 282 -15.26 4.30 -7.69
C HIS A 282 -14.14 5.28 -8.02
N GLN A 283 -14.42 6.58 -7.90
CA GLN A 283 -13.47 7.65 -8.16
C GLN A 283 -13.53 8.69 -7.05
N PHE A 284 -12.40 8.99 -6.45
CA PHE A 284 -12.25 10.04 -5.44
C PHE A 284 -10.83 10.60 -5.48
N GLU A 285 -10.59 11.62 -4.69
CA GLU A 285 -9.27 12.23 -4.55
C GLU A 285 -8.74 12.00 -3.14
N LYS A 286 -7.42 11.98 -2.99
CA LYS A 286 -6.78 11.73 -1.70
C LYS A 286 -5.45 12.48 -1.60
N GLN A 287 -5.18 13.03 -0.42
CA GLN A 287 -3.85 13.45 0.01
C GLN A 287 -3.27 12.37 0.91
N GLU A 288 -2.06 11.90 0.58
CA GLU A 288 -1.40 10.76 1.22
C GLU A 288 -0.07 11.19 1.87
N MET A 289 0.34 10.48 2.91
CA MET A 289 1.69 10.51 3.49
C MET A 289 2.41 9.21 3.14
N ILE A 290 3.64 9.32 2.66
CA ILE A 290 4.51 8.17 2.37
C ILE A 290 5.86 8.41 3.03
N VAL A 291 6.35 7.38 3.73
CA VAL A 291 7.68 7.38 4.33
C VAL A 291 8.46 6.16 3.86
N VAL A 292 9.70 6.40 3.41
CA VAL A 292 10.69 5.34 3.17
C VAL A 292 11.86 5.64 4.10
N CYS A 293 12.16 4.71 5.01
CA CYS A 293 13.10 4.96 6.11
C CYS A 293 13.98 3.76 6.45
N GLU A 294 14.91 3.99 7.36
CA GLU A 294 15.67 2.96 8.06
C GLU A 294 14.72 2.03 8.84
N PRO A 295 15.02 0.72 8.93
CA PRO A 295 14.20 -0.22 9.68
C PRO A 295 13.95 0.19 11.14
N GLU A 296 14.98 0.70 11.82
CA GLU A 296 14.93 1.13 13.22
C GLU A 296 14.02 2.32 13.48
N ASP A 297 13.79 3.19 12.48
CA ASP A 297 12.98 4.40 12.61
C ASP A 297 11.50 4.19 12.28
N SER A 298 11.14 3.03 11.72
CA SER A 298 9.82 2.83 11.10
C SER A 298 8.66 2.87 12.09
N TRP A 299 8.85 2.44 13.34
CA TRP A 299 7.80 2.47 14.37
C TRP A 299 7.56 3.88 14.90
N ASP A 300 8.60 4.70 15.00
CA ASP A 300 8.46 6.11 15.35
C ASP A 300 7.72 6.87 14.24
N TRP A 301 8.01 6.57 12.98
CA TRP A 301 7.27 7.13 11.85
C TRP A 301 5.82 6.67 11.82
N TYR A 302 5.54 5.42 12.11
CA TYR A 302 4.16 4.92 12.22
C TYR A 302 3.33 5.75 13.20
N ASN A 303 3.87 5.98 14.40
CA ASN A 303 3.21 6.78 15.44
C ASN A 303 3.05 8.26 15.04
N LYS A 304 4.06 8.87 14.43
CA LYS A 304 3.98 10.23 13.92
C LYS A 304 2.92 10.38 12.82
N MET A 305 2.85 9.43 11.89
CA MET A 305 1.98 9.54 10.73
C MET A 305 0.50 9.52 11.12
N TRP A 306 0.06 8.58 11.95
CA TRP A 306 -1.35 8.59 12.39
C TRP A 306 -1.66 9.81 13.26
N SER A 307 -0.71 10.28 14.07
CA SER A 307 -0.90 11.48 14.88
C SER A 307 -1.10 12.75 14.02
N TYR A 308 -0.46 12.85 12.86
CA TYR A 308 -0.67 13.95 11.92
C TYR A 308 -2.09 13.94 11.33
N THR A 309 -2.67 12.78 11.04
CA THR A 309 -4.07 12.70 10.63
C THR A 309 -5.02 13.14 11.75
N VAL A 310 -4.74 12.72 13.00
CA VAL A 310 -5.49 13.20 14.18
C VAL A 310 -5.42 14.73 14.27
N GLU A 311 -4.22 15.29 14.20
CA GLU A 311 -4.02 16.75 14.27
C GLU A 311 -4.77 17.47 13.14
N PHE A 312 -4.73 16.93 11.92
CA PHE A 312 -5.46 17.47 10.78
C PHE A 312 -6.98 17.54 11.02
N PHE A 313 -7.59 16.44 11.45
CA PHE A 313 -9.03 16.42 11.76
C PHE A 313 -9.37 17.30 12.97
N ARG A 314 -8.53 17.28 14.00
CA ARG A 314 -8.73 18.11 15.20
C ARG A 314 -8.60 19.61 14.91
N SER A 315 -7.81 20.01 13.93
CA SER A 315 -7.75 21.42 13.48
C SER A 315 -9.10 21.95 12.95
N MET A 316 -9.98 21.06 12.57
CA MET A 316 -11.36 21.34 12.13
C MET A 316 -12.39 21.05 13.23
N ASN A 317 -11.95 20.82 14.47
CA ASN A 317 -12.79 20.44 15.63
C ASN A 317 -13.58 19.12 15.45
N ILE A 318 -13.20 18.25 14.54
CA ILE A 318 -13.83 16.94 14.33
C ILE A 318 -13.26 15.94 15.34
N PRO A 319 -14.08 15.31 16.21
CA PRO A 319 -13.62 14.25 17.10
C PRO A 319 -13.20 13.01 16.31
N VAL A 320 -12.08 12.40 16.71
CA VAL A 320 -11.56 11.18 16.07
C VAL A 320 -11.13 10.16 17.10
N ARG A 321 -11.02 8.90 16.69
CA ARG A 321 -10.39 7.82 17.45
C ARG A 321 -9.40 7.04 16.60
N ILE A 322 -8.49 6.33 17.26
CA ILE A 322 -7.60 5.37 16.65
C ILE A 322 -8.11 3.96 16.94
N LEU A 323 -8.30 3.19 15.89
CA LEU A 323 -8.76 1.81 15.92
C LEU A 323 -7.66 0.90 15.36
N GLU A 324 -7.00 0.12 16.21
CA GLU A 324 -5.95 -0.80 15.78
C GLU A 324 -6.55 -2.03 15.10
N CYS A 325 -6.11 -2.31 13.88
CA CYS A 325 -6.56 -3.46 13.11
C CYS A 325 -6.07 -4.76 13.77
N CYS A 326 -6.98 -5.71 13.95
CA CYS A 326 -6.65 -7.04 14.45
C CYS A 326 -6.03 -7.92 13.34
N SER A 327 -5.51 -9.06 13.72
CA SER A 327 -4.76 -9.95 12.84
C SER A 327 -5.54 -10.43 11.61
N GLY A 328 -6.84 -10.65 11.70
CA GLY A 328 -7.69 -11.09 10.61
C GLY A 328 -8.10 -9.98 9.64
N ASP A 329 -8.13 -8.73 10.12
CA ASP A 329 -8.40 -7.54 9.29
C ASP A 329 -7.11 -6.98 8.64
N LEU A 330 -5.94 -7.37 9.15
CA LEU A 330 -4.66 -6.86 8.68
C LEU A 330 -4.30 -7.43 7.29
N ALA A 331 -4.23 -6.58 6.26
CA ALA A 331 -3.85 -6.97 4.91
C ALA A 331 -2.46 -7.65 4.85
N ASP A 332 -2.23 -8.50 3.85
CA ASP A 332 -1.08 -9.42 3.79
C ASP A 332 0.31 -8.75 3.83
N LEU A 333 0.44 -7.55 3.26
CA LEU A 333 1.73 -6.86 3.24
C LEU A 333 2.00 -6.04 4.51
N LYS A 334 0.99 -5.79 5.32
CA LYS A 334 1.09 -4.94 6.52
C LYS A 334 1.64 -5.72 7.71
N ALA A 335 2.61 -5.14 8.41
CA ALA A 335 3.08 -5.66 9.70
C ALA A 335 2.23 -5.12 10.86
N LYS A 336 1.69 -3.90 10.70
CA LYS A 336 0.76 -3.26 11.64
C LYS A 336 -0.03 -2.18 10.91
N SER A 337 -1.29 -2.01 11.29
CA SER A 337 -2.16 -0.96 10.76
C SER A 337 -3.11 -0.44 11.83
N CYS A 338 -3.47 0.82 11.74
CA CYS A 338 -4.60 1.38 12.48
C CYS A 338 -5.42 2.28 11.59
N ASP A 339 -6.71 2.34 11.86
CA ASP A 339 -7.61 3.27 11.22
C ASP A 339 -7.79 4.51 12.08
N VAL A 340 -7.87 5.66 11.42
CA VAL A 340 -8.37 6.90 12.02
C VAL A 340 -9.83 6.99 11.67
N GLU A 341 -10.68 7.06 12.67
CA GLU A 341 -12.11 7.17 12.50
C GLU A 341 -12.62 8.51 13.03
N ALA A 342 -13.52 9.16 12.28
CA ALA A 342 -14.16 10.40 12.66
C ALA A 342 -15.57 10.16 13.25
N TRP A 343 -15.97 11.04 14.17
CA TRP A 343 -17.27 11.00 14.78
C TRP A 343 -18.39 11.42 13.80
N SER A 344 -19.43 10.61 13.72
CA SER A 344 -20.69 10.93 13.06
C SER A 344 -21.77 11.20 14.12
N PRO A 345 -22.15 12.46 14.36
CA PRO A 345 -23.21 12.76 15.31
C PRO A 345 -24.58 12.25 14.87
N ARG A 346 -24.82 12.13 13.55
CA ARG A 346 -26.03 11.56 12.97
C ARG A 346 -26.17 10.07 13.29
N GLN A 347 -25.08 9.30 13.09
CA GLN A 347 -25.06 7.86 13.32
C GLN A 347 -24.75 7.49 14.79
N LYS A 348 -24.27 8.46 15.58
CA LYS A 348 -23.78 8.27 16.96
C LYS A 348 -22.69 7.19 17.04
N LYS A 349 -21.83 7.14 16.02
CA LYS A 349 -20.72 6.21 15.89
C LYS A 349 -19.54 6.87 15.18
N TYR A 350 -18.37 6.26 15.28
CA TYR A 350 -17.21 6.61 14.48
C TYR A 350 -17.23 5.85 13.14
N PHE A 351 -16.62 6.41 12.11
CA PHE A 351 -16.44 5.78 10.80
C PHE A 351 -15.03 6.09 10.26
N GLU A 352 -14.47 5.16 9.51
CA GLU A 352 -13.13 5.24 8.96
C GLU A 352 -12.97 6.43 7.99
N VAL A 353 -11.94 7.25 8.24
CA VAL A 353 -11.56 8.39 7.38
C VAL A 353 -10.14 8.28 6.86
N GLY A 354 -9.34 7.37 7.39
CA GLY A 354 -7.98 7.11 6.95
C GLY A 354 -7.40 5.88 7.61
N SER A 355 -6.35 5.34 7.02
CA SER A 355 -5.65 4.15 7.53
C SER A 355 -4.15 4.37 7.44
N CYS A 356 -3.46 4.13 8.56
CA CYS A 356 -2.01 4.20 8.69
C CYS A 356 -1.41 2.79 8.73
N SER A 357 -0.39 2.53 7.93
CA SER A 357 0.21 1.21 7.83
C SER A 357 1.73 1.25 7.85
N ASN A 358 2.33 0.34 8.60
CA ASN A 358 3.74 -0.01 8.50
C ASN A 358 3.85 -1.37 7.79
N LEU A 359 4.52 -1.39 6.65
CA LEU A 359 4.69 -2.60 5.83
C LEU A 359 6.07 -3.23 6.05
N THR A 360 6.88 -2.64 6.93
CA THR A 360 8.27 -3.02 7.12
C THR A 360 9.00 -3.15 5.78
N ASP A 361 9.70 -4.23 5.51
CA ASP A 361 10.43 -4.45 4.26
C ASP A 361 9.63 -5.19 3.17
N ALA A 362 8.34 -5.47 3.39
CA ALA A 362 7.55 -6.32 2.48
C ALA A 362 7.47 -5.77 1.05
N GLN A 363 7.17 -4.48 0.88
CA GLN A 363 7.15 -3.82 -0.44
C GLN A 363 8.56 -3.63 -0.97
N ALA A 364 9.50 -3.25 -0.12
CA ALA A 364 10.90 -3.02 -0.50
C ALA A 364 11.54 -4.28 -1.07
N ARG A 365 11.25 -5.47 -0.51
CA ARG A 365 11.72 -6.75 -1.06
C ARG A 365 11.13 -7.08 -2.42
N ARG A 366 9.85 -6.78 -2.63
CA ARG A 366 9.18 -7.01 -3.93
C ARG A 366 9.69 -6.07 -5.02
N LEU A 367 9.97 -4.82 -4.66
CA LEU A 367 10.38 -3.77 -5.58
C LEU A 367 11.92 -3.58 -5.67
N GLY A 368 12.71 -4.27 -4.84
CA GLY A 368 14.15 -4.15 -4.83
C GLY A 368 14.65 -2.82 -4.25
N ILE A 369 13.95 -2.23 -3.28
CA ILE A 369 14.31 -0.95 -2.64
C ILE A 369 15.27 -1.22 -1.50
N ARG A 370 16.53 -0.82 -1.66
CA ARG A 370 17.60 -1.10 -0.69
C ARG A 370 18.27 0.18 -0.22
N ILE A 371 18.86 0.11 0.97
CA ILE A 371 19.69 1.17 1.54
C ILE A 371 21.16 0.68 1.49
N LYS A 372 22.06 1.59 1.13
CA LYS A 372 23.50 1.31 1.09
C LYS A 372 24.05 1.30 2.51
N GLY A 373 24.40 0.11 3.01
CA GLY A 373 25.07 -0.05 4.31
C GLY A 373 26.58 -0.28 4.19
N GLU A 374 27.28 -0.18 5.30
CA GLU A 374 28.73 -0.40 5.38
C GLU A 374 29.12 -1.86 5.12
N LYS A 375 28.30 -2.81 5.59
CA LYS A 375 28.55 -4.26 5.47
C LYS A 375 27.74 -4.92 4.34
N GLY A 376 27.09 -4.12 3.49
CA GLY A 376 26.22 -4.60 2.42
C GLY A 376 24.87 -3.86 2.42
N ASN A 377 24.14 -3.99 1.31
CA ASN A 377 22.84 -3.37 1.17
C ASN A 377 21.76 -4.15 1.95
N TYR A 378 20.83 -3.44 2.54
CA TYR A 378 19.65 -3.99 3.23
C TYR A 378 18.36 -3.32 2.74
N PHE A 379 17.21 -3.91 3.03
CA PHE A 379 15.93 -3.39 2.56
C PHE A 379 15.45 -2.23 3.43
N ALA A 380 14.90 -1.21 2.78
CA ALA A 380 14.23 -0.12 3.45
C ALA A 380 12.89 -0.58 4.06
N HIS A 381 12.36 0.16 5.05
CA HIS A 381 10.98 0.05 5.47
C HIS A 381 10.11 1.09 4.76
N THR A 382 8.86 0.72 4.48
CA THR A 382 7.88 1.60 3.83
C THR A 382 6.64 1.75 4.69
N LEU A 383 6.11 2.96 4.74
CA LEU A 383 4.90 3.31 5.47
C LEU A 383 4.01 4.22 4.61
N ASN A 384 2.72 4.11 4.82
CA ASN A 384 1.74 5.01 4.22
C ASN A 384 0.67 5.40 5.25
N ASN A 385 0.07 6.54 5.05
CA ASN A 385 -1.11 6.99 5.78
C ASN A 385 -1.91 7.99 4.96
N THR A 386 -3.21 7.96 5.10
CA THR A 386 -4.10 8.96 4.54
C THR A 386 -4.08 10.23 5.38
N VAL A 387 -3.73 11.37 4.78
CA VAL A 387 -3.96 12.68 5.39
C VAL A 387 -5.46 12.95 5.39
N VAL A 388 -6.07 12.91 4.21
CA VAL A 388 -7.50 13.08 4.00
C VAL A 388 -7.95 12.50 2.66
N ALA A 389 -9.14 11.92 2.66
CA ALA A 389 -9.96 11.66 1.48
C ALA A 389 -11.17 12.61 1.55
N PRO A 390 -11.23 13.65 0.70
CA PRO A 390 -12.26 14.69 0.81
C PRO A 390 -13.70 14.20 0.87
N PRO A 391 -14.13 13.15 0.16
CA PRO A 391 -15.51 12.68 0.30
C PRO A 391 -15.90 12.30 1.73
N ARG A 392 -15.01 11.60 2.45
CA ARG A 392 -15.24 11.25 3.87
C ARG A 392 -15.07 12.46 4.79
N MET A 393 -14.18 13.40 4.46
CA MET A 393 -14.09 14.68 5.16
C MET A 393 -15.34 15.53 4.95
N LEU A 394 -15.91 15.56 3.74
CA LEU A 394 -17.17 16.26 3.50
C LEU A 394 -18.29 15.67 4.37
N ILE A 395 -18.41 14.36 4.51
CA ILE A 395 -19.36 13.73 5.43
C ILE A 395 -19.11 14.23 6.86
N SER A 396 -17.86 14.22 7.31
CA SER A 396 -17.48 14.69 8.66
C SER A 396 -17.86 16.16 8.88
N ILE A 397 -17.58 17.04 7.91
CA ILE A 397 -17.91 18.47 8.00
C ILE A 397 -19.43 18.67 7.96
N MET A 398 -20.14 18.02 7.01
CA MET A 398 -21.60 18.14 6.88
C MET A 398 -22.30 17.74 8.16
N GLU A 399 -21.94 16.63 8.78
CA GLU A 399 -22.63 16.14 9.97
C GLU A 399 -22.21 16.89 11.26
N ASN A 400 -20.94 17.24 11.44
CA ASN A 400 -20.48 17.92 12.65
C ASN A 400 -20.76 19.44 12.67
N ASN A 401 -20.98 20.06 11.50
CA ASN A 401 -21.16 21.50 11.37
C ASN A 401 -22.54 21.91 10.82
N TYR A 402 -23.47 20.96 10.68
CA TYR A 402 -24.85 21.22 10.25
C TYR A 402 -25.58 22.13 11.25
N GLN A 403 -26.42 23.05 10.73
CA GLN A 403 -27.19 24.00 11.52
C GLN A 403 -28.68 23.77 11.32
N PRO A 404 -29.55 24.16 12.30
CA PRO A 404 -31.00 24.02 12.18
C PRO A 404 -31.60 24.74 10.98
N ASP A 405 -30.94 25.77 10.45
CA ASP A 405 -31.38 26.50 9.24
C ASP A 405 -30.99 25.79 7.93
N GLY A 406 -30.41 24.60 8.01
CA GLY A 406 -29.92 23.82 6.86
C GLY A 406 -28.54 24.23 6.36
N SER A 407 -27.95 25.27 6.90
CA SER A 407 -26.59 25.69 6.53
C SER A 407 -25.52 24.80 7.18
N VAL A 408 -24.32 24.86 6.64
CA VAL A 408 -23.15 24.16 7.19
C VAL A 408 -22.03 25.16 7.43
N ILE A 409 -21.54 25.23 8.67
CA ILE A 409 -20.44 26.12 9.04
C ILE A 409 -19.14 25.54 8.48
N ILE A 410 -18.35 26.41 7.82
CA ILE A 410 -17.01 26.05 7.31
C ILE A 410 -16.01 26.13 8.46
N PRO A 411 -15.23 25.06 8.73
CA PRO A 411 -14.13 25.11 9.69
C PRO A 411 -13.20 26.31 9.46
N GLU A 412 -12.80 26.98 10.52
CA GLU A 412 -12.00 28.23 10.41
C GLU A 412 -10.74 28.08 9.57
N VAL A 413 -10.04 26.96 9.71
CA VAL A 413 -8.81 26.66 8.96
C VAL A 413 -9.02 26.54 7.46
N LEU A 414 -10.24 26.27 7.00
CA LEU A 414 -10.60 26.17 5.59
C LEU A 414 -11.10 27.48 4.97
N ARG A 415 -11.53 28.46 5.78
CA ARG A 415 -12.08 29.75 5.29
C ARG A 415 -11.12 30.51 4.39
N PRO A 416 -9.81 30.60 4.66
CA PRO A 416 -8.86 31.25 3.74
C PRO A 416 -8.87 30.64 2.34
N TYR A 417 -9.05 29.32 2.22
CA TYR A 417 -9.13 28.60 0.95
C TYR A 417 -10.51 28.69 0.28
N MET A 418 -11.50 29.22 1.02
CA MET A 418 -12.86 29.46 0.54
C MET A 418 -13.14 30.96 0.24
N GLY A 419 -12.08 31.80 0.22
CA GLY A 419 -12.23 33.24 0.02
C GLY A 419 -12.92 33.94 1.18
N GLY A 420 -12.77 33.42 2.39
CA GLY A 420 -13.35 33.98 3.61
C GLY A 420 -14.81 33.57 3.88
N LEU A 421 -15.39 32.67 3.07
CA LEU A 421 -16.75 32.18 3.28
C LEU A 421 -16.83 31.41 4.62
N GLU A 422 -17.79 31.80 5.49
CA GLU A 422 -17.95 31.21 6.82
C GLU A 422 -18.93 30.04 6.87
N LYS A 423 -19.94 30.04 5.99
CA LYS A 423 -20.93 28.99 5.89
C LYS A 423 -21.45 28.81 4.46
N ILE A 424 -21.89 27.60 4.15
CA ILE A 424 -22.63 27.27 2.92
C ILE A 424 -24.13 27.20 3.27
N THR A 425 -24.98 27.88 2.49
CA THR A 425 -26.40 27.94 2.74
C THR A 425 -27.21 27.14 1.71
N VAL A 426 -28.38 26.69 2.09
CA VAL A 426 -29.35 26.04 1.19
C VAL A 426 -29.63 26.96 -0.01
N LYS A 427 -29.74 26.39 -1.21
CA LYS A 427 -30.05 27.09 -2.46
C LYS A 427 -31.52 26.92 -2.85
#